data_cb42fa4eb25066cbb228fe82fc3c5458
#
_entry.id   cb42fa4eb25066cbb228fe82fc3c5458
#
_cell.length_a   1.000
_cell.length_b   1.000
_cell.length_c   1.000
_cell.angle_alpha   90.00
_cell.angle_beta   90.00
_cell.angle_gamma   90.00
#
_symmetry.space_group_name_H-M   'P 1'
#
loop_
_entity.id
_entity.type
_entity.pdbx_description
1 polymer ?
#
loop_
_entity_poly.entity_id
_entity_poly.type
_entity_poly.pdbx_seq_one_letter_code
_entity_poly.pdbx_strand_id
1 'polypeptide(L)'
;MFDPSPARLPVTETPQIVVVGCGAIGLPLATAFAARGCDVLGVDTDPARLAALRAGRVGLIDEGLGDALATAVGAGRLAFTDTIAPADRPRAFILVVPTPVDTDGAPLLGNVEAGADAIVAAARDDDLLLVRATVPVGTTRRLAGIAAKQGRRLHLAACPDRSVAGRCFLEQFSVPHIVGGMNADATHAAVQLLARLGPTVAVSSPEVAEAAKLFANVQRDVTFALANQLALASDELALDFGEIVAAASEGYARFALARPGPVSGPCLTKDGALLAHSLSADRFGLARAARALNESLLDHVAQALARHVSALPRPVIAVLGLAFKGDPPTADRRGSFGVALADRLRADLAHATLRLGEPTSGQAAERDLDRAIAGADVAVIANDHPLIKALDPSWLARSLRGGGLIYDACCALAPVAQALPNAVTLRRIGGHFPAAMASKRAR
;
A
#
# COMPACT_ATOMS: atom_id res chain seq x y z
N MET A 1 -21.07 -15.50 -37.67
CA MET A 1 -19.74 -15.52 -38.28
C MET A 1 -19.22 -14.10 -38.18
N PHE A 2 -18.46 -13.79 -37.11
CA PHE A 2 -17.89 -12.46 -36.87
C PHE A 2 -16.54 -12.41 -37.63
N ASP A 3 -16.41 -11.46 -38.54
CA ASP A 3 -15.14 -11.15 -39.24
C ASP A 3 -14.20 -10.44 -38.23
N PRO A 4 -13.02 -10.99 -37.93
CA PRO A 4 -12.07 -10.38 -37.01
C PRO A 4 -11.00 -9.56 -37.74
N SER A 5 -11.35 -8.78 -38.74
CA SER A 5 -10.39 -7.85 -39.35
C SER A 5 -10.22 -6.66 -38.39
N PRO A 6 -9.08 -6.51 -37.69
CA PRO A 6 -8.85 -5.34 -36.84
C PRO A 6 -8.68 -4.10 -37.73
N ALA A 7 -9.50 -3.09 -37.51
CA ALA A 7 -9.21 -1.75 -38.03
C ALA A 7 -7.79 -1.35 -37.54
N ARG A 8 -6.84 -1.34 -38.45
CA ARG A 8 -5.48 -0.89 -38.19
C ARG A 8 -5.53 0.62 -37.90
N LEU A 9 -5.40 1.02 -36.62
CA LEU A 9 -4.92 2.37 -36.36
C LEU A 9 -3.57 2.52 -37.08
N PRO A 10 -3.32 3.63 -37.77
CA PRO A 10 -2.04 3.84 -38.43
C PRO A 10 -0.95 3.93 -37.37
N VAL A 11 -0.21 2.85 -37.17
CA VAL A 11 0.96 2.78 -36.28
C VAL A 11 2.15 3.40 -37.03
N THR A 12 2.17 4.72 -37.17
CA THR A 12 3.34 5.43 -37.72
C THR A 12 4.01 6.36 -36.70
N GLU A 13 3.34 6.72 -35.59
CA GLU A 13 3.98 7.50 -34.52
C GLU A 13 3.63 6.93 -33.14
N THR A 14 4.66 6.73 -32.31
CA THR A 14 4.48 6.39 -30.90
C THR A 14 3.79 7.58 -30.22
N PRO A 15 2.59 7.41 -29.60
CA PRO A 15 1.90 8.50 -28.95
C PRO A 15 2.74 9.05 -27.81
N GLN A 16 2.66 10.35 -27.57
CA GLN A 16 3.18 10.94 -26.33
C GLN A 16 2.36 10.42 -25.16
N ILE A 17 3.04 9.96 -24.13
CA ILE A 17 2.37 9.51 -22.90
C ILE A 17 2.31 10.69 -21.92
N VAL A 18 1.10 10.98 -21.44
CA VAL A 18 0.87 12.04 -20.44
C VAL A 18 0.34 11.39 -19.17
N VAL A 19 1.15 11.40 -18.11
CA VAL A 19 0.77 10.81 -16.81
C VAL A 19 0.31 11.93 -15.88
N VAL A 20 -0.98 11.93 -15.53
CA VAL A 20 -1.63 12.91 -14.66
C VAL A 20 -1.68 12.39 -13.23
N GLY A 21 -0.89 13.01 -12.36
CA GLY A 21 -0.58 12.57 -11.00
C GLY A 21 0.78 11.87 -10.93
N CYS A 22 1.81 12.57 -10.43
CA CYS A 22 3.18 12.05 -10.28
C CYS A 22 3.48 11.65 -8.83
N GLY A 23 2.51 10.99 -8.18
CA GLY A 23 2.64 10.42 -6.83
C GLY A 23 3.28 9.03 -6.82
N ALA A 24 2.98 8.25 -5.74
CA ALA A 24 3.58 6.94 -5.49
C ALA A 24 3.36 5.88 -6.61
N ILE A 25 2.36 6.05 -7.46
CA ILE A 25 2.07 5.16 -8.58
C ILE A 25 2.45 5.81 -9.92
N GLY A 26 2.07 7.08 -10.12
CA GLY A 26 2.26 7.74 -11.40
C GLY A 26 3.72 8.01 -11.73
N LEU A 27 4.55 8.37 -10.76
CA LEU A 27 5.98 8.57 -11.00
C LEU A 27 6.70 7.29 -11.42
N PRO A 28 6.57 6.14 -10.71
CA PRO A 28 7.13 4.87 -11.17
C PRO A 28 6.65 4.46 -12.57
N LEU A 29 5.35 4.64 -12.85
CA LEU A 29 4.77 4.32 -14.16
C LEU A 29 5.34 5.21 -15.28
N ALA A 30 5.39 6.53 -15.07
CA ALA A 30 5.97 7.48 -16.03
C ALA A 30 7.44 7.15 -16.32
N THR A 31 8.21 6.86 -15.26
CA THR A 31 9.61 6.44 -15.36
C THR A 31 9.77 5.12 -16.12
N ALA A 32 8.86 4.15 -15.87
CA ALA A 32 8.89 2.85 -16.57
C ALA A 32 8.66 3.00 -18.09
N PHE A 33 7.70 3.84 -18.50
CA PHE A 33 7.51 4.13 -19.93
C PHE A 33 8.72 4.85 -20.54
N ALA A 34 9.29 5.83 -19.83
CA ALA A 34 10.49 6.52 -20.30
C ALA A 34 11.70 5.57 -20.43
N ALA A 35 11.87 4.63 -19.50
CA ALA A 35 12.89 3.59 -19.56
C ALA A 35 12.71 2.64 -20.77
N ARG A 36 11.47 2.51 -21.28
CA ARG A 36 11.16 1.79 -22.54
C ARG A 36 11.28 2.66 -23.80
N GLY A 37 11.87 3.86 -23.67
CA GLY A 37 12.13 4.76 -24.79
C GLY A 37 10.92 5.59 -25.22
N CYS A 38 9.83 5.59 -24.46
CA CYS A 38 8.68 6.43 -24.72
C CYS A 38 8.95 7.90 -24.36
N ASP A 39 8.25 8.81 -25.04
CA ASP A 39 8.24 10.24 -24.76
C ASP A 39 7.15 10.53 -23.74
N VAL A 40 7.52 10.93 -22.52
CA VAL A 40 6.62 11.01 -21.37
C VAL A 40 6.58 12.41 -20.78
N LEU A 41 5.35 12.89 -20.50
CA LEU A 41 5.08 14.12 -19.78
C LEU A 41 4.37 13.76 -18.46
N GLY A 42 5.02 14.00 -17.34
CA GLY A 42 4.40 13.92 -16.02
C GLY A 42 3.71 15.25 -15.67
N VAL A 43 2.47 15.17 -15.20
CA VAL A 43 1.68 16.34 -14.78
C VAL A 43 1.32 16.22 -13.32
N ASP A 44 1.61 17.22 -12.51
CA ASP A 44 1.23 17.26 -11.10
C ASP A 44 0.95 18.71 -10.66
N THR A 45 0.08 18.88 -9.69
CA THR A 45 -0.29 20.21 -9.16
C THR A 45 0.59 20.67 -8.00
N ASP A 46 1.44 19.80 -7.45
CA ASP A 46 2.33 20.13 -6.33
C ASP A 46 3.64 20.74 -6.84
N PRO A 47 3.87 22.05 -6.63
CA PRO A 47 5.05 22.74 -7.15
C PRO A 47 6.36 22.26 -6.50
N ALA A 48 6.32 21.84 -5.24
CA ALA A 48 7.51 21.34 -4.54
C ALA A 48 7.93 19.97 -5.12
N ARG A 49 6.95 19.10 -5.39
CA ARG A 49 7.15 17.82 -6.07
C ARG A 49 7.72 18.04 -7.46
N LEU A 50 7.11 18.91 -8.26
CA LEU A 50 7.58 19.21 -9.62
C LEU A 50 9.03 19.73 -9.63
N ALA A 51 9.39 20.61 -8.71
CA ALA A 51 10.77 21.12 -8.58
C ALA A 51 11.76 19.98 -8.27
N ALA A 52 11.40 19.05 -7.39
CA ALA A 52 12.23 17.89 -7.06
C ALA A 52 12.37 16.95 -8.27
N LEU A 53 11.26 16.63 -8.95
CA LEU A 53 11.23 15.72 -10.10
C LEU A 53 11.99 16.26 -11.32
N ARG A 54 11.88 17.56 -11.60
CA ARG A 54 12.66 18.23 -12.66
C ARG A 54 14.17 18.19 -12.39
N ALA A 55 14.57 18.11 -11.12
CA ALA A 55 15.95 17.90 -10.71
C ALA A 55 16.36 16.42 -10.60
N GLY A 56 15.53 15.48 -11.10
CA GLY A 56 15.79 14.04 -11.04
C GLY A 56 15.77 13.45 -9.62
N ARG A 57 15.16 14.13 -8.65
CA ARG A 57 15.10 13.68 -7.26
C ARG A 57 13.78 13.00 -6.95
N VAL A 58 13.85 11.83 -6.34
CA VAL A 58 12.71 11.02 -5.92
C VAL A 58 12.46 11.21 -4.42
N GLY A 59 11.24 11.58 -4.06
CA GLY A 59 10.79 11.61 -2.65
C GLY A 59 10.20 10.29 -2.17
N LEU A 60 10.38 9.19 -2.91
CA LEU A 60 9.82 7.87 -2.63
C LEU A 60 10.95 6.86 -2.46
N ILE A 61 10.76 5.89 -1.55
CA ILE A 61 11.58 4.68 -1.51
C ILE A 61 10.89 3.67 -2.43
N ASP A 62 11.53 3.38 -3.58
CA ASP A 62 11.05 2.39 -4.55
C ASP A 62 12.26 1.83 -5.32
N GLU A 63 12.36 0.52 -5.38
CA GLU A 63 13.55 -0.18 -5.88
C GLU A 63 13.82 0.16 -7.36
N GLY A 64 15.03 0.68 -7.66
CA GLY A 64 15.48 1.04 -8.99
C GLY A 64 14.90 2.34 -9.57
N LEU A 65 13.93 2.97 -8.90
CA LEU A 65 13.25 4.16 -9.41
C LEU A 65 14.18 5.38 -9.51
N GLY A 66 15.04 5.59 -8.53
CA GLY A 66 15.90 6.80 -8.46
C GLY A 66 16.82 6.93 -9.67
N ASP A 67 17.58 5.89 -9.97
CA ASP A 67 18.53 5.85 -11.09
C ASP A 67 17.80 5.92 -12.44
N ALA A 68 16.67 5.20 -12.55
CA ALA A 68 15.86 5.21 -13.76
C ALA A 68 15.25 6.60 -14.03
N LEU A 69 14.77 7.30 -13.00
CA LEU A 69 14.25 8.66 -13.12
C LEU A 69 15.34 9.63 -13.56
N ALA A 70 16.51 9.64 -12.90
CA ALA A 70 17.61 10.51 -13.24
C ALA A 70 18.06 10.30 -14.71
N THR A 71 18.15 9.03 -15.14
CA THR A 71 18.47 8.66 -16.52
C THR A 71 17.42 9.17 -17.50
N ALA A 72 16.12 8.97 -17.22
CA ALA A 72 15.02 9.36 -18.09
C ALA A 72 14.93 10.89 -18.26
N VAL A 73 15.08 11.63 -17.16
CA VAL A 73 15.10 13.10 -17.17
C VAL A 73 16.33 13.62 -17.90
N GLY A 74 17.52 13.10 -17.59
CA GLY A 74 18.77 13.48 -18.25
C GLY A 74 18.79 13.23 -19.76
N ALA A 75 18.11 12.17 -20.21
CA ALA A 75 17.94 11.85 -21.62
C ALA A 75 16.82 12.66 -22.33
N GLY A 76 16.09 13.52 -21.62
CA GLY A 76 14.95 14.29 -22.14
C GLY A 76 13.74 13.44 -22.51
N ARG A 77 13.66 12.18 -22.02
CA ARG A 77 12.54 11.27 -22.25
C ARG A 77 11.39 11.44 -21.28
N LEU A 78 11.64 12.08 -20.13
CA LEU A 78 10.64 12.37 -19.12
C LEU A 78 10.76 13.83 -18.69
N ALA A 79 9.69 14.59 -18.91
CA ALA A 79 9.57 15.98 -18.49
C ALA A 79 8.40 16.13 -17.52
N PHE A 80 8.38 17.24 -16.75
CA PHE A 80 7.34 17.50 -15.76
C PHE A 80 6.76 18.91 -15.89
N THR A 81 5.43 19.02 -15.76
CA THR A 81 4.69 20.28 -15.85
C THR A 81 3.50 20.27 -14.88
N ASP A 82 2.92 21.45 -14.65
CA ASP A 82 1.67 21.64 -13.90
C ASP A 82 0.43 21.74 -14.80
N THR A 83 0.61 21.85 -16.11
CA THR A 83 -0.47 22.06 -17.09
C THR A 83 -0.36 21.09 -18.27
N ILE A 84 -1.50 20.81 -18.90
CA ILE A 84 -1.57 20.02 -20.13
C ILE A 84 -1.89 20.98 -21.29
N ALA A 85 -0.89 21.32 -22.11
CA ALA A 85 -1.14 22.09 -23.31
C ALA A 85 -1.74 21.21 -24.42
N PRO A 86 -2.63 21.72 -25.28
CA PRO A 86 -3.04 21.04 -26.51
C PRO A 86 -1.81 20.71 -27.38
N ALA A 87 -1.91 19.61 -28.14
CA ALA A 87 -0.84 19.18 -29.06
C ALA A 87 -1.42 18.59 -30.34
N ASP A 88 -0.67 18.66 -31.42
CA ASP A 88 -1.11 18.19 -32.75
C ASP A 88 -0.80 16.72 -33.02
N ARG A 89 -0.13 16.03 -32.09
CA ARG A 89 0.22 14.61 -32.18
C ARG A 89 -0.70 13.74 -31.31
N PRO A 90 -0.88 12.44 -31.64
CA PRO A 90 -1.62 11.50 -30.84
C PRO A 90 -1.04 11.39 -29.42
N ARG A 91 -1.92 11.24 -28.43
CA ARG A 91 -1.53 11.10 -27.01
C ARG A 91 -2.25 9.96 -26.31
N ALA A 92 -1.55 9.40 -25.33
CA ALA A 92 -2.13 8.48 -24.36
C ALA A 92 -2.06 9.14 -22.97
N PHE A 93 -3.20 9.50 -22.44
CA PHE A 93 -3.33 10.06 -21.11
C PHE A 93 -3.54 8.95 -20.09
N ILE A 94 -2.83 9.01 -18.98
CA ILE A 94 -2.96 8.06 -17.88
C ILE A 94 -3.31 8.85 -16.61
N LEU A 95 -4.55 8.69 -16.14
CA LEU A 95 -5.07 9.36 -14.96
C LEU A 95 -4.80 8.52 -13.71
N VAL A 96 -3.93 9.03 -12.83
CA VAL A 96 -3.44 8.30 -11.65
C VAL A 96 -3.36 9.19 -10.42
N VAL A 97 -4.48 9.79 -10.08
CA VAL A 97 -4.66 10.71 -8.94
C VAL A 97 -5.27 10.01 -7.72
N PRO A 98 -5.08 10.55 -6.50
CA PRO A 98 -5.66 9.98 -5.29
C PRO A 98 -7.19 9.95 -5.29
N THR A 99 -7.76 8.89 -4.71
CA THR A 99 -9.19 8.69 -4.50
C THR A 99 -9.44 8.44 -3.00
N PRO A 100 -9.40 9.48 -2.16
CA PRO A 100 -9.69 9.32 -0.75
C PRO A 100 -11.19 9.03 -0.52
N VAL A 101 -11.50 8.61 0.70
CA VAL A 101 -12.87 8.53 1.20
C VAL A 101 -13.03 9.53 2.36
N ASP A 102 -14.26 9.97 2.60
CA ASP A 102 -14.58 10.78 3.78
C ASP A 102 -14.75 9.91 5.04
N THR A 103 -15.16 10.52 6.13
CA THR A 103 -15.37 9.86 7.43
C THR A 103 -16.47 8.79 7.39
N ASP A 104 -17.41 8.91 6.48
CA ASP A 104 -18.52 7.97 6.31
C ASP A 104 -18.21 6.88 5.26
N GLY A 105 -17.00 6.92 4.69
CA GLY A 105 -16.54 6.00 3.66
C GLY A 105 -17.01 6.34 2.25
N ALA A 106 -17.60 7.53 2.02
CA ALA A 106 -18.01 7.94 0.68
C ALA A 106 -16.80 8.38 -0.15
N PRO A 107 -16.70 7.96 -1.43
CA PRO A 107 -15.58 8.30 -2.30
C PRO A 107 -15.53 9.80 -2.63
N LEU A 108 -14.36 10.40 -2.47
CA LEU A 108 -14.09 11.78 -2.87
C LEU A 108 -13.44 11.78 -4.27
N LEU A 109 -14.25 11.87 -5.32
CA LEU A 109 -13.79 11.76 -6.71
C LEU A 109 -13.37 13.09 -7.35
N GLY A 110 -13.38 14.19 -6.62
CA GLY A 110 -13.04 15.52 -7.16
C GLY A 110 -11.69 15.58 -7.89
N ASN A 111 -10.66 14.89 -7.38
CA ASN A 111 -9.37 14.83 -8.07
C ASN A 111 -9.44 14.08 -9.41
N VAL A 112 -10.24 13.00 -9.45
CA VAL A 112 -10.42 12.19 -10.67
C VAL A 112 -11.18 12.99 -11.73
N GLU A 113 -12.23 13.70 -11.33
CA GLU A 113 -13.04 14.54 -12.21
C GLU A 113 -12.24 15.71 -12.74
N ALA A 114 -11.55 16.45 -11.86
CA ALA A 114 -10.70 17.59 -12.26
C ALA A 114 -9.56 17.15 -13.20
N GLY A 115 -8.93 15.99 -12.91
CA GLY A 115 -7.91 15.43 -13.79
C GLY A 115 -8.46 15.01 -15.15
N ALA A 116 -9.65 14.41 -15.18
CA ALA A 116 -10.33 14.05 -16.43
C ALA A 116 -10.74 15.29 -17.23
N ASP A 117 -11.28 16.32 -16.59
CA ASP A 117 -11.64 17.59 -17.25
C ASP A 117 -10.42 18.26 -17.90
N ALA A 118 -9.30 18.33 -17.18
CA ALA A 118 -8.03 18.87 -17.71
C ALA A 118 -7.53 18.05 -18.92
N ILE A 119 -7.66 16.72 -18.89
CA ILE A 119 -7.32 15.85 -20.02
C ILE A 119 -8.25 16.14 -21.20
N VAL A 120 -9.58 16.12 -20.99
CA VAL A 120 -10.57 16.30 -22.06
C VAL A 120 -10.41 17.66 -22.75
N ALA A 121 -10.10 18.73 -21.99
CA ALA A 121 -9.85 20.05 -22.55
C ALA A 121 -8.64 20.08 -23.49
N ALA A 122 -7.61 19.28 -23.22
CA ALA A 122 -6.37 19.25 -23.98
C ALA A 122 -6.31 18.12 -25.03
N ALA A 123 -7.17 17.11 -24.92
CA ALA A 123 -7.17 15.92 -25.78
C ALA A 123 -7.76 16.20 -27.16
N ARG A 124 -7.32 15.40 -28.12
CA ARG A 124 -7.92 15.32 -29.46
C ARG A 124 -8.89 14.13 -29.52
N ASP A 125 -9.75 14.12 -30.51
CA ASP A 125 -10.53 12.92 -30.81
C ASP A 125 -9.60 11.75 -31.12
N ASP A 126 -10.00 10.58 -30.65
CA ASP A 126 -9.30 9.29 -30.77
C ASP A 126 -8.02 9.17 -29.90
N ASP A 127 -7.69 10.17 -29.06
CA ASP A 127 -6.68 9.99 -28.01
C ASP A 127 -7.16 8.95 -26.96
N LEU A 128 -6.21 8.27 -26.33
CA LEU A 128 -6.50 7.30 -25.25
C LEU A 128 -6.53 7.99 -23.90
N LEU A 129 -7.59 7.73 -23.11
CA LEU A 129 -7.63 8.02 -21.67
C LEU A 129 -7.68 6.70 -20.89
N LEU A 130 -6.59 6.39 -20.18
CA LEU A 130 -6.47 5.24 -19.32
C LEU A 130 -6.66 5.64 -17.85
N VAL A 131 -7.69 5.12 -17.19
CA VAL A 131 -7.93 5.32 -15.77
C VAL A 131 -7.11 4.30 -14.98
N ARG A 132 -6.01 4.76 -14.39
CA ARG A 132 -5.08 3.95 -13.58
C ARG A 132 -5.37 4.07 -12.08
N ALA A 133 -6.07 5.13 -11.67
CA ALA A 133 -6.53 5.33 -10.30
C ALA A 133 -7.45 4.19 -9.86
N THR A 134 -7.40 3.83 -8.57
CA THR A 134 -8.37 2.91 -7.97
C THR A 134 -9.66 3.69 -7.67
N VAL A 135 -10.74 3.34 -8.31
CA VAL A 135 -12.02 4.07 -8.28
C VAL A 135 -13.19 3.12 -8.02
N PRO A 136 -14.35 3.61 -7.58
CA PRO A 136 -15.60 2.82 -7.57
C PRO A 136 -15.92 2.25 -8.95
N VAL A 137 -16.57 1.08 -8.98
CA VAL A 137 -16.98 0.41 -10.22
C VAL A 137 -17.96 1.30 -11.00
N GLY A 138 -17.70 1.49 -12.30
CA GLY A 138 -18.49 2.33 -13.19
C GLY A 138 -17.93 3.76 -13.36
N THR A 139 -16.85 4.12 -12.64
CA THR A 139 -16.25 5.47 -12.74
C THR A 139 -15.73 5.74 -14.15
N THR A 140 -15.01 4.81 -14.78
CA THR A 140 -14.50 4.99 -16.16
C THR A 140 -15.64 5.28 -17.15
N ARG A 141 -16.77 4.59 -17.04
CA ARG A 141 -17.95 4.85 -17.87
C ARG A 141 -18.54 6.24 -17.63
N ARG A 142 -18.57 6.69 -16.36
CA ARG A 142 -18.99 8.05 -16.01
C ARG A 142 -18.09 9.12 -16.65
N LEU A 143 -16.75 8.91 -16.64
CA LEU A 143 -15.79 9.80 -17.29
C LEU A 143 -15.98 9.83 -18.81
N ALA A 144 -16.31 8.70 -19.44
CA ALA A 144 -16.67 8.66 -20.87
C ALA A 144 -17.88 9.55 -21.18
N GLY A 145 -18.89 9.54 -20.31
CA GLY A 145 -20.06 10.42 -20.41
C GLY A 145 -19.69 11.92 -20.27
N ILE A 146 -18.71 12.25 -19.43
CA ILE A 146 -18.20 13.62 -19.28
C ILE A 146 -17.48 14.05 -20.57
N ALA A 147 -16.58 13.25 -21.11
CA ALA A 147 -15.86 13.54 -22.35
C ALA A 147 -16.85 13.76 -23.53
N ALA A 148 -17.84 12.89 -23.66
CA ALA A 148 -18.87 13.00 -24.72
C ALA A 148 -19.69 14.32 -24.60
N LYS A 149 -20.07 14.72 -23.38
CA LYS A 149 -20.78 15.99 -23.13
C LYS A 149 -19.95 17.21 -23.52
N GLN A 150 -18.62 17.12 -23.42
CA GLN A 150 -17.69 18.16 -23.85
C GLN A 150 -17.33 18.06 -25.35
N GLY A 151 -18.02 17.19 -26.10
CA GLY A 151 -17.85 17.02 -27.55
C GLY A 151 -16.59 16.29 -27.96
N ARG A 152 -15.98 15.50 -27.04
CA ARG A 152 -14.76 14.70 -27.32
C ARG A 152 -15.08 13.22 -27.48
N ARG A 153 -14.50 12.60 -28.49
CA ARG A 153 -14.50 11.15 -28.70
C ARG A 153 -13.14 10.60 -28.33
N LEU A 154 -13.05 10.03 -27.14
CA LEU A 154 -11.81 9.42 -26.65
C LEU A 154 -11.95 7.90 -26.57
N HIS A 155 -10.83 7.18 -26.72
CA HIS A 155 -10.75 5.78 -26.31
C HIS A 155 -10.54 5.74 -24.77
N LEU A 156 -11.54 5.26 -24.04
CA LEU A 156 -11.44 5.14 -22.57
C LEU A 156 -11.29 3.68 -22.15
N ALA A 157 -10.35 3.44 -21.23
CA ALA A 157 -10.14 2.15 -20.61
C ALA A 157 -9.78 2.29 -19.13
N ALA A 158 -10.17 1.29 -18.32
CA ALA A 158 -9.71 1.12 -16.95
C ALA A 158 -8.52 0.15 -16.92
N CYS A 159 -7.52 0.49 -16.14
CA CYS A 159 -6.41 -0.40 -15.79
C CYS A 159 -5.87 -0.02 -14.41
N PRO A 160 -6.57 -0.32 -13.31
CA PRO A 160 -6.14 0.03 -11.97
C PRO A 160 -4.77 -0.56 -11.62
N ASP A 161 -3.96 0.22 -10.92
CA ASP A 161 -2.63 -0.24 -10.51
C ASP A 161 -2.68 -1.38 -9.51
N ARG A 162 -1.78 -2.37 -9.66
CA ARG A 162 -1.69 -3.56 -8.81
C ARG A 162 -0.33 -3.74 -8.17
N SER A 163 0.59 -2.82 -8.42
CA SER A 163 1.94 -2.87 -7.88
C SER A 163 1.97 -2.62 -6.37
N VAL A 164 3.04 -3.06 -5.72
CA VAL A 164 3.27 -2.87 -4.30
C VAL A 164 4.20 -1.69 -4.05
N ALA A 165 3.86 -0.82 -3.09
CA ALA A 165 4.73 0.28 -2.69
C ALA A 165 6.13 -0.24 -2.30
N GLY A 166 7.19 0.45 -2.72
CA GLY A 166 8.58 0.05 -2.54
C GLY A 166 9.16 -0.76 -3.72
N ARG A 167 8.32 -1.32 -4.61
CA ARG A 167 8.71 -2.03 -5.83
C ARG A 167 7.83 -1.68 -7.03
N CYS A 168 7.12 -0.56 -6.93
CA CYS A 168 6.14 -0.17 -7.93
C CYS A 168 6.78 -0.04 -9.33
N PHE A 169 7.99 0.52 -9.43
CA PHE A 169 8.73 0.66 -10.69
C PHE A 169 9.02 -0.71 -11.34
N LEU A 170 9.58 -1.65 -10.58
CA LEU A 170 9.92 -2.98 -11.11
C LEU A 170 8.67 -3.80 -11.46
N GLU A 171 7.62 -3.67 -10.66
CA GLU A 171 6.38 -4.40 -10.87
C GLU A 171 5.56 -3.90 -12.06
N GLN A 172 5.86 -2.70 -12.61
CA GLN A 172 5.29 -2.29 -13.91
C GLN A 172 5.70 -3.25 -15.04
N PHE A 173 6.82 -3.95 -14.92
CA PHE A 173 7.31 -4.88 -15.95
C PHE A 173 6.88 -6.33 -15.74
N SER A 174 6.41 -6.71 -14.56
CA SER A 174 6.16 -8.11 -14.20
C SER A 174 4.72 -8.43 -13.81
N VAL A 175 4.03 -7.51 -13.14
CA VAL A 175 2.64 -7.72 -12.72
C VAL A 175 1.70 -7.51 -13.90
N PRO A 176 0.85 -8.49 -14.27
CA PRO A 176 -0.05 -8.35 -15.40
C PRO A 176 -1.01 -7.15 -15.25
N HIS A 177 -1.08 -6.30 -16.26
CA HIS A 177 -1.99 -5.17 -16.35
C HIS A 177 -3.38 -5.65 -16.78
N ILE A 178 -4.39 -5.52 -15.92
CA ILE A 178 -5.79 -5.88 -16.25
C ILE A 178 -6.42 -4.69 -16.96
N VAL A 179 -6.86 -4.88 -18.20
CA VAL A 179 -7.34 -3.82 -19.09
C VAL A 179 -8.77 -4.08 -19.54
N GLY A 180 -9.67 -3.15 -19.24
CA GLY A 180 -11.03 -3.15 -19.73
C GLY A 180 -11.38 -1.82 -20.40
N GLY A 181 -11.66 -1.83 -21.70
CA GLY A 181 -12.06 -0.65 -22.46
C GLY A 181 -13.57 -0.48 -22.57
N MET A 182 -14.02 0.72 -22.91
CA MET A 182 -15.42 1.02 -23.20
C MET A 182 -15.93 0.27 -24.44
N ASN A 183 -15.01 -0.11 -25.33
CA ASN A 183 -15.25 -0.93 -26.53
C ASN A 183 -13.97 -1.68 -26.90
N ALA A 184 -14.02 -2.46 -27.98
CA ALA A 184 -12.90 -3.28 -28.45
C ALA A 184 -11.68 -2.41 -28.84
N ASP A 185 -11.90 -1.27 -29.50
CA ASP A 185 -10.82 -0.37 -29.94
C ASP A 185 -10.09 0.27 -28.74
N ALA A 186 -10.84 0.71 -27.74
CA ALA A 186 -10.29 1.25 -26.50
C ALA A 186 -9.48 0.18 -25.73
N THR A 187 -9.99 -1.07 -25.67
CA THR A 187 -9.28 -2.19 -25.06
C THR A 187 -8.00 -2.47 -25.82
N HIS A 188 -8.06 -2.53 -27.15
CA HIS A 188 -6.90 -2.79 -28.00
C HIS A 188 -5.83 -1.69 -27.84
N ALA A 189 -6.21 -0.42 -27.90
CA ALA A 189 -5.30 0.71 -27.74
C ALA A 189 -4.59 0.68 -26.37
N ALA A 190 -5.33 0.42 -25.29
CA ALA A 190 -4.76 0.34 -23.94
C ALA A 190 -3.85 -0.89 -23.77
N VAL A 191 -4.20 -2.05 -24.33
CA VAL A 191 -3.35 -3.25 -24.34
C VAL A 191 -2.04 -2.98 -25.08
N GLN A 192 -2.09 -2.38 -26.29
CA GLN A 192 -0.89 -2.04 -27.08
C GLN A 192 0.03 -1.08 -26.33
N LEU A 193 -0.52 -0.10 -25.62
CA LEU A 193 0.24 0.82 -24.79
C LEU A 193 0.96 0.08 -23.64
N LEU A 194 0.22 -0.71 -22.86
CA LEU A 194 0.73 -1.35 -21.65
C LEU A 194 1.62 -2.57 -21.96
N ALA A 195 1.45 -3.23 -23.09
CA ALA A 195 2.32 -4.31 -23.57
C ALA A 195 3.78 -3.85 -23.76
N ARG A 196 4.03 -2.54 -23.87
CA ARG A 196 5.40 -1.98 -23.86
C ARG A 196 6.09 -2.13 -22.50
N LEU A 197 5.32 -2.23 -21.44
CA LEU A 197 5.83 -2.44 -20.08
C LEU A 197 5.90 -3.92 -19.75
N GLY A 198 4.77 -4.62 -19.77
CA GLY A 198 4.69 -5.99 -19.29
C GLY A 198 3.45 -6.74 -19.78
N PRO A 199 3.15 -7.90 -19.18
CA PRO A 199 2.00 -8.71 -19.56
C PRO A 199 0.69 -7.95 -19.37
N THR A 200 -0.29 -8.22 -20.24
CA THR A 200 -1.64 -7.63 -20.18
C THR A 200 -2.69 -8.72 -20.15
N VAL A 201 -3.80 -8.44 -19.45
CA VAL A 201 -5.00 -9.27 -19.39
C VAL A 201 -6.19 -8.41 -19.80
N ALA A 202 -6.68 -8.63 -21.04
CA ALA A 202 -7.88 -7.94 -21.49
C ALA A 202 -9.12 -8.54 -20.86
N VAL A 203 -10.05 -7.68 -20.40
CA VAL A 203 -11.34 -8.06 -19.83
C VAL A 203 -12.49 -7.39 -20.60
N SER A 204 -13.71 -7.87 -20.38
CA SER A 204 -14.88 -7.52 -21.18
C SER A 204 -15.36 -6.07 -21.04
N SER A 205 -15.03 -5.39 -19.95
CA SER A 205 -15.47 -4.00 -19.72
C SER A 205 -14.56 -3.29 -18.67
N PRO A 206 -14.60 -1.95 -18.60
CA PRO A 206 -13.89 -1.20 -17.58
C PRO A 206 -14.34 -1.57 -16.16
N GLU A 207 -15.62 -1.87 -15.97
CA GLU A 207 -16.16 -2.26 -14.66
C GLU A 207 -15.52 -3.56 -14.15
N VAL A 208 -15.24 -4.52 -15.04
CA VAL A 208 -14.54 -5.76 -14.65
C VAL A 208 -13.10 -5.46 -14.19
N ALA A 209 -12.40 -4.56 -14.88
CA ALA A 209 -11.05 -4.17 -14.48
C ALA A 209 -11.04 -3.43 -13.12
N GLU A 210 -11.97 -2.47 -12.94
CA GLU A 210 -12.16 -1.73 -11.68
C GLU A 210 -12.49 -2.69 -10.52
N ALA A 211 -13.47 -3.59 -10.72
CA ALA A 211 -13.87 -4.57 -9.73
C ALA A 211 -12.75 -5.54 -9.36
N ALA A 212 -11.96 -6.01 -10.32
CA ALA A 212 -10.87 -6.97 -10.08
C ALA A 212 -9.84 -6.42 -9.09
N LYS A 213 -9.51 -5.13 -9.16
CA LYS A 213 -8.63 -4.47 -8.19
C LYS A 213 -9.25 -4.41 -6.80
N LEU A 214 -10.48 -3.97 -6.71
CA LEU A 214 -11.19 -3.82 -5.44
C LEU A 214 -11.40 -5.19 -4.77
N PHE A 215 -11.79 -6.21 -5.54
CA PHE A 215 -11.96 -7.58 -5.03
C PHE A 215 -10.67 -8.14 -4.43
N ALA A 216 -9.54 -7.93 -5.12
CA ALA A 216 -8.25 -8.39 -4.60
C ALA A 216 -7.89 -7.73 -3.25
N ASN A 217 -8.17 -6.44 -3.08
CA ASN A 217 -7.88 -5.73 -1.84
C ASN A 217 -8.85 -6.10 -0.72
N VAL A 218 -10.14 -6.24 -1.03
CA VAL A 218 -11.15 -6.70 -0.05
C VAL A 218 -10.85 -8.13 0.41
N GLN A 219 -10.52 -9.04 -0.51
CA GLN A 219 -10.14 -10.41 -0.16
C GLN A 219 -8.94 -10.41 0.81
N ARG A 220 -7.91 -9.57 0.57
CA ARG A 220 -6.76 -9.47 1.47
C ARG A 220 -7.14 -8.93 2.85
N ASP A 221 -7.98 -7.89 2.91
CA ASP A 221 -8.43 -7.29 4.18
C ASP A 221 -9.21 -8.30 5.03
N VAL A 222 -10.12 -9.07 4.42
CA VAL A 222 -10.87 -10.16 5.08
C VAL A 222 -9.93 -11.29 5.53
N THR A 223 -8.95 -11.65 4.71
CA THR A 223 -7.98 -12.71 5.03
C THR A 223 -7.15 -12.34 6.26
N PHE A 224 -6.70 -11.10 6.36
CA PHE A 224 -5.99 -10.62 7.55
C PHE A 224 -6.91 -10.53 8.76
N ALA A 225 -8.15 -10.08 8.60
CA ALA A 225 -9.12 -10.02 9.70
C ALA A 225 -9.40 -11.40 10.29
N LEU A 226 -9.52 -12.44 9.46
CA LEU A 226 -9.69 -13.80 9.93
C LEU A 226 -8.49 -14.25 10.80
N ALA A 227 -7.27 -14.00 10.33
CA ALA A 227 -6.06 -14.35 11.10
C ALA A 227 -6.00 -13.56 12.42
N ASN A 228 -6.31 -12.27 12.39
CA ASN A 228 -6.36 -11.42 13.57
C ASN A 228 -7.40 -11.90 14.58
N GLN A 229 -8.61 -12.24 14.12
CA GLN A 229 -9.67 -12.75 15.00
C GLN A 229 -9.25 -14.04 15.70
N LEU A 230 -8.66 -14.98 14.98
CA LEU A 230 -8.22 -16.25 15.54
C LEU A 230 -7.04 -16.07 16.51
N ALA A 231 -6.15 -15.14 16.23
CA ALA A 231 -5.06 -14.77 17.14
C ALA A 231 -5.58 -14.12 18.44
N LEU A 232 -6.56 -13.22 18.36
CA LEU A 232 -7.20 -12.63 19.54
C LEU A 232 -7.95 -13.67 20.37
N ALA A 233 -8.62 -14.63 19.70
CA ALA A 233 -9.25 -15.76 20.40
C ALA A 233 -8.23 -16.64 21.12
N SER A 234 -7.04 -16.85 20.55
CA SER A 234 -5.95 -17.58 21.21
C SER A 234 -5.44 -16.85 22.46
N ASP A 235 -5.33 -15.51 22.40
CA ASP A 235 -4.99 -14.69 23.58
C ASP A 235 -6.02 -14.83 24.70
N GLU A 236 -7.31 -14.82 24.36
CA GLU A 236 -8.41 -14.99 25.33
C GLU A 236 -8.40 -16.39 25.96
N LEU A 237 -8.09 -17.40 25.18
CA LEU A 237 -7.99 -18.81 25.63
C LEU A 237 -6.65 -19.10 26.35
N ALA A 238 -5.72 -18.15 26.41
CA ALA A 238 -4.37 -18.32 26.92
C ALA A 238 -3.60 -19.47 26.22
N LEU A 239 -3.80 -19.63 24.90
CA LEU A 239 -3.14 -20.61 24.04
C LEU A 239 -2.13 -19.94 23.10
N ASP A 240 -1.14 -20.69 22.64
CA ASP A 240 -0.18 -20.19 21.64
C ASP A 240 -0.76 -20.35 20.22
N PHE A 241 -1.01 -19.23 19.56
CA PHE A 241 -1.55 -19.20 18.19
C PHE A 241 -0.62 -19.92 17.20
N GLY A 242 0.70 -19.77 17.35
CA GLY A 242 1.68 -20.43 16.49
C GLY A 242 1.61 -21.95 16.59
N GLU A 243 1.44 -22.48 17.80
CA GLU A 243 1.27 -23.91 18.02
C GLU A 243 -0.04 -24.43 17.42
N ILE A 244 -1.14 -23.67 17.59
CA ILE A 244 -2.43 -24.03 16.99
C ILE A 244 -2.33 -24.07 15.47
N VAL A 245 -1.73 -23.04 14.86
CA VAL A 245 -1.56 -22.95 13.39
C VAL A 245 -0.67 -24.08 12.87
N ALA A 246 0.45 -24.38 13.56
CA ALA A 246 1.33 -25.48 13.18
C ALA A 246 0.60 -26.82 13.21
N ALA A 247 -0.14 -27.09 14.28
CA ALA A 247 -0.92 -28.33 14.42
C ALA A 247 -2.05 -28.45 13.39
N ALA A 248 -2.77 -27.34 13.13
CA ALA A 248 -3.87 -27.31 12.20
C ALA A 248 -3.43 -27.44 10.71
N SER A 249 -2.21 -27.00 10.39
CA SER A 249 -1.67 -27.07 9.03
C SER A 249 -0.90 -28.35 8.73
N GLU A 250 -0.49 -29.13 9.74
CA GLU A 250 0.31 -30.33 9.56
C GLU A 250 -0.41 -31.38 8.70
N GLY A 251 0.12 -31.65 7.51
CA GLY A 251 -0.46 -32.57 6.55
C GLY A 251 -1.84 -32.19 5.99
N TYR A 252 -2.32 -30.95 6.22
CA TYR A 252 -3.66 -30.52 5.87
C TYR A 252 -3.68 -29.29 4.94
N ALA A 253 -3.55 -29.51 3.65
CA ALA A 253 -3.44 -28.47 2.62
C ALA A 253 -4.66 -27.51 2.53
N ARG A 254 -5.80 -27.83 3.15
CA ARG A 254 -6.99 -26.97 3.18
C ARG A 254 -6.91 -25.88 4.25
N PHE A 255 -5.98 -25.97 5.18
CA PHE A 255 -5.74 -24.91 6.16
C PHE A 255 -4.67 -23.95 5.64
N ALA A 256 -5.08 -22.75 5.25
CA ALA A 256 -4.19 -21.68 4.85
C ALA A 256 -4.63 -20.39 5.57
N LEU A 257 -3.77 -19.87 6.43
CA LEU A 257 -4.06 -18.69 7.22
C LEU A 257 -2.96 -17.64 7.03
N ALA A 258 -3.36 -16.38 6.89
CA ALA A 258 -2.42 -15.26 6.86
C ALA A 258 -1.72 -15.09 8.23
N ARG A 259 -0.61 -14.36 8.25
CA ARG A 259 0.02 -13.95 9.49
C ARG A 259 -0.83 -12.85 10.14
N PRO A 260 -1.14 -12.92 11.46
CA PRO A 260 -1.83 -11.83 12.16
C PRO A 260 -0.95 -10.61 12.29
N GLY A 261 -1.57 -9.46 12.40
CA GLY A 261 -0.88 -8.19 12.59
C GLY A 261 -1.69 -7.00 12.07
N PRO A 262 -1.21 -5.78 12.28
CA PRO A 262 -1.88 -4.57 11.84
C PRO A 262 -2.07 -4.52 10.33
N VAL A 263 -3.27 -4.13 9.90
CA VAL A 263 -3.61 -3.92 8.49
C VAL A 263 -3.67 -2.44 8.22
N SER A 264 -2.60 -1.94 7.63
CA SER A 264 -2.28 -0.52 7.47
C SER A 264 -2.25 -0.09 6.00
N GLY A 265 -2.09 1.22 5.80
CA GLY A 265 -1.80 1.83 4.51
C GLY A 265 -3.01 2.35 3.77
N PRO A 266 -2.77 3.16 2.73
CA PRO A 266 -3.82 3.95 2.07
C PRO A 266 -4.75 3.15 1.15
N CYS A 267 -4.52 1.85 0.97
CA CYS A 267 -5.31 1.01 0.06
C CYS A 267 -6.31 0.14 0.82
N LEU A 268 -5.84 -0.81 1.66
CA LEU A 268 -6.74 -1.75 2.33
C LEU A 268 -7.75 -1.05 3.26
N THR A 269 -7.37 0.08 3.83
CA THR A 269 -8.24 0.86 4.73
C THR A 269 -9.43 1.52 4.03
N LYS A 270 -9.40 1.72 2.72
CA LYS A 270 -10.45 2.43 1.98
C LYS A 270 -11.08 1.66 0.81
N ASP A 271 -10.37 0.72 0.18
CA ASP A 271 -10.84 0.11 -1.08
C ASP A 271 -12.10 -0.74 -0.88
N GLY A 272 -12.31 -1.26 0.35
CA GLY A 272 -13.58 -1.87 0.74
C GLY A 272 -14.76 -0.89 0.68
N ALA A 273 -14.54 0.37 1.10
CA ALA A 273 -15.56 1.42 1.01
C ALA A 273 -15.84 1.83 -0.44
N LEU A 274 -14.81 1.91 -1.30
CA LEU A 274 -14.98 2.16 -2.74
C LEU A 274 -15.83 1.08 -3.40
N LEU A 275 -15.64 -0.20 -3.04
CA LEU A 275 -16.46 -1.29 -3.56
C LEU A 275 -17.88 -1.23 -3.00
N ALA A 276 -18.04 -1.00 -1.70
CA ALA A 276 -19.35 -0.90 -1.06
C ALA A 276 -20.22 0.21 -1.68
N HIS A 277 -19.60 1.35 -2.05
CA HIS A 277 -20.28 2.46 -2.71
C HIS A 277 -20.86 2.07 -4.09
N SER A 278 -20.26 1.09 -4.75
CA SER A 278 -20.72 0.60 -6.07
C SER A 278 -21.89 -0.39 -5.97
N LEU A 279 -22.27 -0.82 -4.76
CA LEU A 279 -23.29 -1.83 -4.54
C LEU A 279 -24.62 -1.19 -4.15
N SER A 280 -25.72 -1.75 -4.65
CA SER A 280 -27.05 -1.47 -4.14
C SER A 280 -27.31 -2.33 -2.90
N ALA A 281 -27.72 -1.71 -1.79
CA ALA A 281 -28.08 -2.35 -0.54
C ALA A 281 -26.92 -2.93 0.30
N ASP A 282 -27.24 -3.32 1.53
CA ASP A 282 -26.31 -3.70 2.59
C ASP A 282 -25.80 -5.16 2.46
N ARG A 283 -25.24 -5.50 1.31
CA ARG A 283 -24.70 -6.84 1.03
C ARG A 283 -23.19 -6.99 1.34
N PHE A 284 -22.58 -5.97 1.97
CA PHE A 284 -21.12 -5.92 2.20
C PHE A 284 -20.74 -6.10 3.68
N GLY A 285 -21.59 -6.78 4.47
CA GLY A 285 -21.45 -6.94 5.93
C GLY A 285 -20.13 -7.61 6.35
N LEU A 286 -19.69 -8.67 5.65
CA LEU A 286 -18.46 -9.37 5.97
C LEU A 286 -17.23 -8.45 5.87
N ALA A 287 -17.11 -7.68 4.79
CA ALA A 287 -15.96 -6.80 4.61
C ALA A 287 -15.94 -5.64 5.62
N ARG A 288 -17.12 -5.10 6.01
CA ARG A 288 -17.22 -4.11 7.08
C ARG A 288 -16.82 -4.68 8.43
N ALA A 289 -17.30 -5.87 8.78
CA ALA A 289 -16.91 -6.55 10.02
C ALA A 289 -15.41 -6.84 10.06
N ALA A 290 -14.84 -7.30 8.94
CA ALA A 290 -13.41 -7.52 8.80
C ALA A 290 -12.60 -6.23 9.00
N ARG A 291 -13.03 -5.12 8.38
CA ARG A 291 -12.36 -3.83 8.55
C ARG A 291 -12.41 -3.36 10.00
N ALA A 292 -13.57 -3.40 10.64
CA ALA A 292 -13.73 -3.03 12.04
C ALA A 292 -12.83 -3.88 12.97
N LEU A 293 -12.72 -5.18 12.71
CA LEU A 293 -11.82 -6.06 13.45
C LEU A 293 -10.36 -5.67 13.25
N ASN A 294 -9.92 -5.42 12.01
CA ASN A 294 -8.54 -5.00 11.73
C ASN A 294 -8.21 -3.67 12.41
N GLU A 295 -9.14 -2.74 12.50
CA GLU A 295 -8.99 -1.46 13.20
C GLU A 295 -8.93 -1.61 14.72
N SER A 296 -9.66 -2.56 15.28
CA SER A 296 -9.68 -2.82 16.73
C SER A 296 -8.34 -3.27 17.30
N LEU A 297 -7.43 -3.76 16.46
CA LEU A 297 -6.07 -4.13 16.89
C LEU A 297 -5.28 -2.97 17.48
N LEU A 298 -5.55 -1.74 17.04
CA LEU A 298 -4.92 -0.56 17.62
C LEU A 298 -5.26 -0.44 19.11
N ASP A 299 -6.54 -0.57 19.43
CA ASP A 299 -7.01 -0.51 20.82
C ASP A 299 -6.50 -1.69 21.64
N HIS A 300 -6.51 -2.89 21.07
CA HIS A 300 -6.01 -4.10 21.74
C HIS A 300 -4.53 -3.94 22.14
N VAL A 301 -3.67 -3.50 21.21
CA VAL A 301 -2.25 -3.29 21.47
C VAL A 301 -2.04 -2.15 22.46
N ALA A 302 -2.69 -1.00 22.26
CA ALA A 302 -2.56 0.16 23.16
C ALA A 302 -2.93 -0.21 24.61
N GLN A 303 -4.04 -0.94 24.82
CA GLN A 303 -4.46 -1.42 26.14
C GLN A 303 -3.48 -2.43 26.75
N ALA A 304 -2.92 -3.34 25.95
CA ALA A 304 -1.91 -4.29 26.44
C ALA A 304 -0.66 -3.58 26.94
N LEU A 305 -0.19 -2.56 26.21
CA LEU A 305 0.94 -1.72 26.60
C LEU A 305 0.64 -0.90 27.85
N ALA A 306 -0.54 -0.26 27.91
CA ALA A 306 -0.96 0.54 29.08
C ALA A 306 -1.02 -0.31 30.35
N ARG A 307 -1.56 -1.54 30.28
CA ARG A 307 -1.56 -2.48 31.41
C ARG A 307 -0.15 -2.83 31.88
N HIS A 308 0.79 -3.06 30.95
CA HIS A 308 2.17 -3.41 31.29
C HIS A 308 2.89 -2.29 32.05
N VAL A 309 2.68 -1.03 31.63
CA VAL A 309 3.37 0.12 32.23
C VAL A 309 2.59 0.80 33.35
N SER A 310 1.43 0.28 33.76
CA SER A 310 0.52 0.93 34.69
C SER A 310 1.12 1.25 36.08
N ALA A 311 2.10 0.46 36.53
CA ALA A 311 2.81 0.65 37.78
C ALA A 311 4.05 1.54 37.66
N LEU A 312 4.43 1.96 36.45
CA LEU A 312 5.62 2.76 36.23
C LEU A 312 5.29 4.26 36.26
N PRO A 313 5.97 5.07 37.07
CA PRO A 313 5.64 6.50 37.22
C PRO A 313 5.98 7.31 35.96
N ARG A 314 7.00 6.91 35.21
CA ARG A 314 7.49 7.57 34.00
C ARG A 314 8.00 6.52 33.00
N PRO A 315 7.11 5.73 32.38
CA PRO A 315 7.53 4.71 31.43
C PRO A 315 8.11 5.32 30.15
N VAL A 316 9.08 4.64 29.58
CA VAL A 316 9.65 4.95 28.27
C VAL A 316 9.22 3.86 27.29
N ILE A 317 8.48 4.25 26.26
CA ILE A 317 7.97 3.33 25.22
C ILE A 317 8.62 3.69 23.88
N ALA A 318 9.33 2.74 23.29
CA ALA A 318 9.88 2.85 21.94
C ALA A 318 8.91 2.23 20.92
N VAL A 319 8.51 2.99 19.90
CA VAL A 319 7.70 2.50 18.76
C VAL A 319 8.59 2.43 17.54
N LEU A 320 8.77 1.23 17.00
CA LEU A 320 9.71 0.93 15.92
C LEU A 320 8.97 0.60 14.63
N GLY A 321 9.22 1.38 13.56
CA GLY A 321 8.57 1.26 12.26
C GLY A 321 7.33 2.16 12.13
N LEU A 322 7.52 3.34 11.53
CA LEU A 322 6.47 4.35 11.36
C LEU A 322 5.89 4.38 9.93
N ALA A 323 6.54 3.74 8.97
CA ALA A 323 5.94 3.51 7.66
C ALA A 323 4.78 2.52 7.77
N PHE A 324 3.78 2.63 6.87
CA PHE A 324 2.58 1.76 6.95
C PHE A 324 2.90 0.26 6.73
N LYS A 325 4.05 -0.06 6.17
CA LYS A 325 4.63 -1.41 6.04
C LYS A 325 6.15 -1.32 5.98
N GLY A 326 6.81 -2.42 6.27
CA GLY A 326 8.27 -2.49 6.26
C GLY A 326 8.86 -3.25 5.08
N ASP A 327 8.15 -4.24 4.51
CA ASP A 327 8.65 -5.10 3.43
C ASP A 327 7.64 -5.20 2.27
N PRO A 328 8.01 -4.81 1.02
CA PRO A 328 9.19 -4.00 0.67
C PRO A 328 9.20 -2.63 1.39
N PRO A 329 10.40 -2.07 1.69
CA PRO A 329 10.52 -0.81 2.40
C PRO A 329 9.83 0.35 1.70
N THR A 330 9.23 1.24 2.48
CA THR A 330 8.63 2.50 2.00
C THR A 330 8.75 3.57 3.07
N ALA A 331 8.76 4.85 2.67
CA ALA A 331 8.69 5.98 3.59
C ALA A 331 7.24 6.48 3.81
N ASP A 332 6.25 5.85 3.19
CA ASP A 332 4.85 6.27 3.26
C ASP A 332 4.24 5.95 4.63
N ARG A 333 3.79 7.00 5.33
CA ARG A 333 3.19 6.90 6.67
C ARG A 333 1.66 7.01 6.67
N ARG A 334 1.03 7.13 5.50
CA ARG A 334 -0.42 7.26 5.39
C ARG A 334 -1.13 6.00 5.92
N GLY A 335 -2.01 6.20 6.90
CA GLY A 335 -2.71 5.09 7.56
C GLY A 335 -1.76 4.11 8.26
N SER A 336 -0.61 4.58 8.75
CA SER A 336 0.35 3.75 9.48
C SER A 336 -0.16 3.38 10.86
N PHE A 337 -0.05 2.10 11.21
CA PHE A 337 -0.32 1.60 12.55
C PHE A 337 0.66 2.19 13.59
N GLY A 338 1.96 2.26 13.27
CA GLY A 338 2.96 2.80 14.19
C GLY A 338 2.71 4.26 14.56
N VAL A 339 2.29 5.08 13.59
CA VAL A 339 1.90 6.48 13.84
C VAL A 339 0.63 6.54 14.67
N ALA A 340 -0.43 5.82 14.29
CA ALA A 340 -1.69 5.80 15.03
C ALA A 340 -1.51 5.30 16.47
N LEU A 341 -0.68 4.28 16.67
CA LEU A 341 -0.36 3.77 18.01
C LEU A 341 0.39 4.81 18.85
N ALA A 342 1.38 5.49 18.27
CA ALA A 342 2.11 6.54 18.97
C ALA A 342 1.19 7.69 19.39
N ASP A 343 0.26 8.10 18.52
CA ASP A 343 -0.71 9.16 18.83
C ASP A 343 -1.71 8.71 19.92
N ARG A 344 -2.18 7.46 19.85
CA ARG A 344 -3.03 6.88 20.87
C ARG A 344 -2.34 6.79 22.22
N LEU A 345 -1.10 6.31 22.28
CA LEU A 345 -0.33 6.23 23.52
C LEU A 345 -0.01 7.61 24.11
N ARG A 346 0.19 8.65 23.30
CA ARG A 346 0.34 10.02 23.79
C ARG A 346 -0.93 10.52 24.47
N ALA A 347 -2.09 10.17 23.91
CA ALA A 347 -3.39 10.57 24.49
C ALA A 347 -3.68 9.82 25.79
N ASP A 348 -3.43 8.50 25.83
CA ASP A 348 -3.80 7.63 26.94
C ASP A 348 -2.79 7.66 28.10
N LEU A 349 -1.49 7.91 27.81
CA LEU A 349 -0.37 7.82 28.75
C LEU A 349 0.44 9.13 28.79
N ALA A 350 -0.19 10.23 29.20
CA ALA A 350 0.46 11.55 29.22
C ALA A 350 1.74 11.62 30.08
N HIS A 351 1.94 10.68 31.01
CA HIS A 351 3.13 10.57 31.86
C HIS A 351 4.24 9.72 31.21
N ALA A 352 3.98 9.07 30.08
CA ALA A 352 4.98 8.26 29.37
C ALA A 352 5.85 9.11 28.44
N THR A 353 7.10 8.69 28.27
CA THR A 353 7.98 9.21 27.23
C THR A 353 7.93 8.29 26.02
N LEU A 354 7.45 8.80 24.89
CA LEU A 354 7.47 8.04 23.62
C LEU A 354 8.72 8.36 22.83
N ARG A 355 9.41 7.33 22.36
CA ARG A 355 10.50 7.41 21.43
C ARG A 355 10.14 6.69 20.15
N LEU A 356 10.40 7.33 19.01
CA LEU A 356 10.05 6.80 17.69
C LEU A 356 11.32 6.40 16.97
N GLY A 357 11.37 5.16 16.46
CA GLY A 357 12.48 4.64 15.65
C GLY A 357 11.98 4.27 14.25
N GLU A 358 12.61 4.87 13.22
CA GLU A 358 12.24 4.61 11.83
C GLU A 358 13.46 4.09 11.02
N PRO A 359 13.44 2.84 10.58
CA PRO A 359 14.54 2.26 9.81
C PRO A 359 14.47 2.66 8.33
N THR A 360 14.63 3.96 8.02
CA THR A 360 14.40 4.46 6.66
C THR A 360 15.54 4.19 5.68
N SER A 361 16.80 4.26 6.05
CA SER A 361 17.94 3.81 5.23
C SER A 361 19.31 4.03 5.88
N GLY A 362 20.25 3.12 5.62
CA GLY A 362 21.66 3.22 5.95
C GLY A 362 21.98 3.25 7.45
N GLN A 363 23.24 3.54 7.80
CA GLN A 363 23.74 3.57 9.20
C GLN A 363 22.99 4.57 10.11
N ALA A 364 22.32 5.58 9.54
CA ALA A 364 21.49 6.50 10.29
C ALA A 364 20.24 5.82 10.87
N ALA A 365 19.67 4.87 10.15
CA ALA A 365 18.50 4.11 10.56
C ALA A 365 18.77 3.18 11.74
N GLU A 366 19.92 2.48 11.73
CA GLU A 366 20.34 1.63 12.85
C GLU A 366 20.52 2.46 14.11
N ARG A 367 21.22 3.61 14.01
CA ARG A 367 21.41 4.54 15.14
C ARG A 367 20.09 5.12 15.66
N ASP A 368 19.09 5.28 14.81
CA ASP A 368 17.78 5.78 15.21
C ASP A 368 17.00 4.71 16.01
N LEU A 369 17.06 3.45 15.57
CA LEU A 369 16.53 2.32 16.33
C LEU A 369 17.21 2.16 17.68
N ASP A 370 18.55 2.15 17.71
CA ASP A 370 19.34 2.02 18.96
C ASP A 370 18.98 3.11 19.96
N ARG A 371 18.87 4.36 19.48
CA ARG A 371 18.55 5.51 20.31
C ARG A 371 17.11 5.44 20.87
N ALA A 372 16.17 4.93 20.09
CA ALA A 372 14.81 4.75 20.55
C ALA A 372 14.70 3.67 21.64
N ILE A 373 15.43 2.56 21.47
CA ILE A 373 15.34 1.37 22.32
C ILE A 373 16.11 1.54 23.61
N ALA A 374 17.26 2.20 23.63
CA ALA A 374 18.20 2.24 24.76
C ALA A 374 17.53 2.64 26.07
N GLY A 375 17.47 1.69 27.03
CA GLY A 375 16.85 1.89 28.36
C GLY A 375 15.34 2.18 28.33
N ALA A 376 14.62 1.78 27.30
CA ALA A 376 13.17 1.82 27.27
C ALA A 376 12.58 0.70 28.16
N ASP A 377 11.38 0.92 28.68
CA ASP A 377 10.62 -0.09 29.41
C ASP A 377 9.85 -1.00 28.44
N VAL A 378 9.49 -0.48 27.27
CA VAL A 378 8.78 -1.21 26.22
C VAL A 378 9.37 -0.89 24.85
N ALA A 379 9.55 -1.93 24.02
CA ALA A 379 9.79 -1.80 22.60
C ALA A 379 8.63 -2.42 21.82
N VAL A 380 7.96 -1.63 20.97
CA VAL A 380 6.87 -2.09 20.11
C VAL A 380 7.36 -2.19 18.68
N ILE A 381 7.20 -3.37 18.08
CA ILE A 381 7.46 -3.61 16.65
C ILE A 381 6.17 -3.33 15.88
N ALA A 382 6.14 -2.22 15.14
CA ALA A 382 4.93 -1.73 14.48
C ALA A 382 4.89 -1.99 12.97
N ASN A 383 6.00 -2.42 12.36
CA ASN A 383 6.05 -2.96 11.00
C ASN A 383 7.17 -3.99 10.83
N ASP A 384 7.20 -4.63 9.68
CA ASP A 384 8.08 -5.75 9.35
C ASP A 384 9.30 -5.35 8.49
N HIS A 385 9.88 -4.16 8.72
CA HIS A 385 11.05 -3.70 7.98
C HIS A 385 12.23 -4.69 8.08
N PRO A 386 13.00 -4.94 7.00
CA PRO A 386 14.12 -5.89 7.03
C PRO A 386 15.12 -5.67 8.16
N LEU A 387 15.47 -4.41 8.49
CA LEU A 387 16.34 -4.11 9.64
C LEU A 387 15.69 -4.50 10.99
N ILE A 388 14.37 -4.36 11.12
CA ILE A 388 13.66 -4.81 12.33
C ILE A 388 13.61 -6.33 12.40
N LYS A 389 13.32 -7.01 11.29
CA LYS A 389 13.36 -8.48 11.23
C LYS A 389 14.73 -9.08 11.57
N ALA A 390 15.79 -8.34 11.28
CA ALA A 390 17.16 -8.75 11.56
C ALA A 390 17.60 -8.50 13.02
N LEU A 391 16.78 -7.81 13.83
CA LEU A 391 17.11 -7.60 15.25
C LEU A 391 17.12 -8.94 16.01
N ASP A 392 18.23 -9.18 16.74
CA ASP A 392 18.28 -10.30 17.70
C ASP A 392 17.41 -9.96 18.92
N PRO A 393 16.37 -10.77 19.22
CA PRO A 393 15.52 -10.54 20.40
C PRO A 393 16.31 -10.49 21.73
N SER A 394 17.43 -11.24 21.84
CA SER A 394 18.27 -11.21 23.03
C SER A 394 19.07 -9.89 23.15
N TRP A 395 19.55 -9.35 22.04
CA TRP A 395 20.15 -8.02 22.02
C TRP A 395 19.12 -6.94 22.39
N LEU A 396 17.93 -7.02 21.83
CA LEU A 396 16.83 -6.09 22.12
C LEU A 396 16.47 -6.13 23.62
N ALA A 397 16.37 -7.32 24.20
CA ALA A 397 16.13 -7.49 25.63
C ALA A 397 17.25 -6.92 26.51
N ARG A 398 18.51 -7.04 26.10
CA ARG A 398 19.64 -6.42 26.84
C ARG A 398 19.61 -4.89 26.78
N SER A 399 19.04 -4.33 25.74
CA SER A 399 18.95 -2.89 25.52
C SER A 399 17.80 -2.24 26.30
N LEU A 400 16.81 -3.03 26.73
CA LEU A 400 15.67 -2.58 27.55
C LEU A 400 16.03 -2.56 29.05
N ARG A 401 15.20 -1.89 29.84
CA ARG A 401 15.24 -2.02 31.32
C ARG A 401 14.84 -3.42 31.76
N GLY A 402 15.35 -3.86 32.92
CA GLY A 402 14.99 -5.15 33.50
C GLY A 402 13.48 -5.26 33.74
N GLY A 403 12.88 -6.41 33.38
CA GLY A 403 11.44 -6.61 33.46
C GLY A 403 10.64 -5.95 32.32
N GLY A 404 11.31 -5.39 31.32
CA GLY A 404 10.67 -4.71 30.17
C GLY A 404 9.88 -5.64 29.25
N LEU A 405 9.21 -5.05 28.27
CA LEU A 405 8.37 -5.75 27.30
C LEU A 405 8.85 -5.48 25.85
N ILE A 406 9.01 -6.53 25.07
CA ILE A 406 9.02 -6.47 23.63
C ILE A 406 7.62 -6.86 23.15
N TYR A 407 6.90 -5.95 22.48
CA TYR A 407 5.61 -6.26 21.88
C TYR A 407 5.75 -6.31 20.37
N ASP A 408 5.78 -7.51 19.78
CA ASP A 408 5.90 -7.72 18.33
C ASP A 408 4.52 -7.80 17.70
N ALA A 409 3.95 -6.63 17.34
CA ALA A 409 2.62 -6.53 16.76
C ALA A 409 2.52 -7.13 15.35
N CYS A 410 3.64 -7.28 14.66
CA CYS A 410 3.68 -7.76 13.27
C CYS A 410 4.19 -9.20 13.13
N CYS A 411 4.50 -9.88 14.24
CA CYS A 411 5.20 -11.17 14.23
C CYS A 411 6.48 -11.13 13.37
N ALA A 412 7.22 -10.01 13.41
CA ALA A 412 8.38 -9.75 12.57
C ALA A 412 9.66 -10.40 13.10
N LEU A 413 9.81 -10.49 14.43
CA LEU A 413 11.02 -11.03 15.07
C LEU A 413 11.08 -12.56 14.97
N ALA A 414 12.32 -13.08 14.97
CA ALA A 414 12.53 -14.51 15.04
C ALA A 414 11.90 -15.13 16.30
N PRO A 415 11.44 -16.41 16.25
CA PRO A 415 11.01 -17.13 17.44
C PRO A 415 12.13 -17.23 18.49
N VAL A 416 11.75 -17.16 19.76
CA VAL A 416 12.71 -17.27 20.88
C VAL A 416 12.46 -18.58 21.60
N ALA A 417 13.47 -19.45 21.60
CA ALA A 417 13.40 -20.78 22.24
C ALA A 417 13.73 -20.76 23.74
N GLN A 418 14.35 -19.69 24.24
CA GLN A 418 14.83 -19.58 25.62
C GLN A 418 14.31 -18.29 26.28
N ALA A 419 14.36 -18.22 27.62
CA ALA A 419 14.06 -17.00 28.35
C ALA A 419 14.98 -15.85 27.93
N LEU A 420 14.41 -14.68 27.70
CA LEU A 420 15.15 -13.50 27.34
C LEU A 420 15.97 -12.95 28.51
N PRO A 421 17.12 -12.31 28.26
CA PRO A 421 17.91 -11.62 29.27
C PRO A 421 17.09 -10.56 30.04
N ASN A 422 17.56 -10.18 31.24
CA ASN A 422 16.97 -9.12 32.07
C ASN A 422 15.51 -9.32 32.44
N ALA A 423 14.99 -10.57 32.44
CA ALA A 423 13.59 -10.89 32.67
C ALA A 423 12.61 -10.16 31.72
N VAL A 424 13.09 -9.78 30.54
CA VAL A 424 12.27 -9.14 29.49
C VAL A 424 11.28 -10.17 28.93
N THR A 425 10.04 -9.74 28.71
CA THR A 425 8.99 -10.56 28.10
C THR A 425 8.84 -10.23 26.62
N LEU A 426 8.74 -11.24 25.75
CA LEU A 426 8.31 -11.07 24.36
C LEU A 426 6.83 -11.46 24.26
N ARG A 427 6.00 -10.54 23.77
CA ARG A 427 4.59 -10.80 23.41
C ARG A 427 4.33 -10.52 21.92
N ARG A 428 3.37 -11.24 21.40
CA ARG A 428 2.82 -11.10 20.05
C ARG A 428 1.30 -11.10 20.13
N ILE A 429 0.64 -10.64 19.07
CA ILE A 429 -0.79 -10.87 18.90
C ILE A 429 -1.01 -12.38 18.79
N GLY A 430 -1.83 -12.98 19.65
CA GLY A 430 -2.08 -14.42 19.69
C GLY A 430 -0.96 -15.24 20.35
N GLY A 431 0.04 -14.62 20.92
CA GLY A 431 1.16 -15.33 21.55
C GLY A 431 1.28 -15.06 23.04
N HIS A 432 0.87 -16.01 23.86
CA HIS A 432 1.14 -16.01 25.29
C HIS A 432 2.46 -16.78 25.53
N PHE A 433 3.55 -16.04 25.82
CA PHE A 433 4.78 -16.64 26.32
C PHE A 433 5.01 -16.26 27.78
N PRO A 434 4.37 -16.95 28.74
CA PRO A 434 4.82 -16.84 30.12
C PRO A 434 6.21 -17.45 30.21
N ALA A 435 7.17 -16.73 30.79
CA ALA A 435 8.54 -17.21 31.01
C ALA A 435 8.61 -18.58 31.74
N ALA A 436 7.54 -18.99 32.43
CA ALA A 436 7.42 -20.26 33.13
C ALA A 436 7.11 -21.50 32.24
N MET A 437 6.64 -21.33 30.99
CA MET A 437 6.33 -22.49 30.12
C MET A 437 7.50 -22.92 29.24
N ALA A 438 8.52 -22.08 29.03
CA ALA A 438 9.72 -22.45 28.30
C ALA A 438 10.51 -23.59 28.98
N SER A 439 10.39 -23.76 30.31
CA SER A 439 11.10 -24.79 31.05
C SER A 439 10.47 -26.20 31.01
N LYS A 440 9.22 -26.33 30.57
CA LYS A 440 8.53 -27.66 30.52
C LYS A 440 8.72 -28.46 29.23
N ARG A 441 9.28 -27.85 28.16
CA ARG A 441 9.54 -28.55 26.87
C ARG A 441 10.96 -29.10 26.71
N ALA A 442 11.82 -28.95 27.72
CA ALA A 442 13.20 -29.51 27.70
C ALA A 442 13.32 -30.82 28.53
N ARG A 443 12.22 -31.60 28.69
CA ARG A 443 12.29 -32.94 29.25
C ARG A 443 11.56 -33.98 28.40
#